data_618f6d289a57741b5f0c6df39a084491
#
_entry.id   618f6d289a57741b5f0c6df39a084491
#
_cell.length_a   1.000
_cell.length_b   1.000
_cell.length_c   1.000
_cell.angle_alpha   90.00
_cell.angle_beta   90.00
_cell.angle_gamma   90.00
#
_symmetry.space_group_name_H-M   'P 1'
#
loop_
_entity.id
_entity.type
_entity.pdbx_description
1 polymer ?
#
loop_
_entity_poly.entity_id
_entity_poly.type
_entity_poly.pdbx_seq_one_letter_code
_entity_poly.pdbx_strand_id
1 'polypeptide(L)'
;IFKDIIVEGKCWYCGVEQMRDMDHFMPTNGRLFDPPMFGLEHEGNIIPSCKTCNANKSNKHPLLWLKKGRVTKGKEFKFSQNRIDAFELFFDTFKDKLIADEDLTNMIVNQAIPKCEQSTQELADFENWIEL
;
A
#
# COMPACT_ATOMS: atom_id res chain seq x y z
N ILE A 1 -16.46 -1.99 -9.54
CA ILE A 1 -15.17 -1.42 -10.00
C ILE A 1 -14.28 -2.50 -10.60
N PHE A 2 -14.22 -3.66 -9.97
CA PHE A 2 -13.33 -4.73 -10.42
C PHE A 2 -14.02 -5.81 -11.26
N LYS A 3 -15.29 -5.66 -11.56
CA LYS A 3 -16.12 -6.67 -12.20
C LYS A 3 -15.53 -7.21 -13.51
N ASP A 4 -14.93 -6.34 -14.31
CA ASP A 4 -14.43 -6.69 -15.64
C ASP A 4 -12.98 -7.20 -15.64
N ILE A 5 -12.29 -7.15 -14.51
CA ILE A 5 -10.88 -7.54 -14.42
C ILE A 5 -10.61 -8.69 -13.45
N ILE A 6 -11.59 -9.04 -12.60
CA ILE A 6 -11.44 -10.16 -11.65
C ILE A 6 -11.53 -11.48 -12.40
N VAL A 7 -10.53 -12.33 -12.17
CA VAL A 7 -10.53 -13.72 -12.59
C VAL A 7 -10.69 -14.56 -11.34
N GLU A 8 -11.68 -15.46 -11.33
CA GLU A 8 -11.99 -16.27 -10.17
C GLU A 8 -10.77 -17.04 -9.65
N GLY A 9 -10.52 -16.93 -8.34
CA GLY A 9 -9.40 -17.60 -7.69
C GLY A 9 -8.03 -16.98 -7.96
N LYS A 10 -7.96 -15.92 -8.72
CA LYS A 10 -6.70 -15.26 -9.08
C LYS A 10 -6.49 -13.97 -8.33
N CYS A 11 -5.21 -13.57 -8.23
CA CYS A 11 -4.79 -12.29 -7.65
C CYS A 11 -5.50 -11.13 -8.33
N TRP A 12 -6.02 -10.20 -7.55
CA TRP A 12 -6.70 -9.02 -8.10
C TRP A 12 -5.72 -8.05 -8.77
N TYR A 13 -4.46 -8.00 -8.31
CA TYR A 13 -3.47 -7.12 -8.92
C TYR A 13 -3.00 -7.61 -10.29
N CYS A 14 -2.52 -8.84 -10.39
CA CYS A 14 -1.97 -9.35 -11.64
C CYS A 14 -2.96 -10.17 -12.48
N GLY A 15 -3.95 -10.80 -11.86
CA GLY A 15 -4.94 -11.63 -12.55
C GLY A 15 -4.38 -12.93 -13.13
N VAL A 16 -3.16 -13.29 -12.82
CA VAL A 16 -2.45 -14.43 -13.40
C VAL A 16 -2.20 -15.53 -12.38
N GLU A 17 -1.61 -15.17 -11.25
CA GLU A 17 -1.24 -16.13 -10.22
C GLU A 17 -2.38 -16.36 -9.23
N GLN A 18 -2.35 -17.51 -8.59
CA GLN A 18 -3.38 -17.90 -7.64
C GLN A 18 -3.40 -16.99 -6.43
N MET A 19 -4.60 -16.58 -6.03
CA MET A 19 -4.83 -15.82 -4.80
C MET A 19 -4.44 -16.65 -3.58
N ARG A 20 -3.62 -16.09 -2.69
CA ARG A 20 -3.16 -16.75 -1.46
C ARG A 20 -3.19 -15.86 -0.24
N ASP A 21 -2.99 -14.56 -0.42
CA ASP A 21 -2.83 -13.61 0.67
C ASP A 21 -3.93 -12.55 0.64
N MET A 22 -4.14 -11.91 1.76
CA MET A 22 -4.97 -10.72 1.87
C MET A 22 -4.06 -9.53 2.13
N ASP A 23 -3.99 -8.61 1.18
CA ASP A 23 -3.11 -7.45 1.25
C ASP A 23 -3.89 -6.20 1.60
N HIS A 24 -3.31 -5.35 2.45
CA HIS A 24 -3.83 -4.00 2.63
C HIS A 24 -3.49 -3.19 1.39
N PHE A 25 -4.49 -2.74 0.65
CA PHE A 25 -4.27 -1.94 -0.56
C PHE A 25 -3.45 -0.71 -0.21
N MET A 26 -3.92 0.11 0.73
CA MET A 26 -3.14 1.19 1.32
C MET A 26 -2.42 0.62 2.55
N PRO A 27 -1.08 0.56 2.54
CA PRO A 27 -0.33 0.03 3.67
C PRO A 27 -0.63 0.77 4.97
N THR A 28 -0.69 0.02 6.08
CA THR A 28 -0.91 0.61 7.40
C THR A 28 0.27 1.46 7.86
N ASN A 29 1.43 1.27 7.25
CA ASN A 29 2.65 2.02 7.53
C ASN A 29 3.09 2.84 6.31
N GLY A 30 2.41 3.97 6.08
CA GLY A 30 2.70 4.88 4.96
C GLY A 30 3.42 6.15 5.38
N ARG A 31 4.29 6.10 6.39
CA ARG A 31 5.05 7.28 6.87
C ARG A 31 6.02 7.83 5.83
N LEU A 32 6.50 6.96 4.94
CA LEU A 32 7.44 7.37 3.89
C LEU A 32 6.75 8.00 2.68
N PHE A 33 5.43 7.99 2.65
CA PHE A 33 4.68 8.62 1.56
C PHE A 33 4.69 10.14 1.72
N ASP A 34 4.57 10.87 0.62
CA ASP A 34 4.51 12.32 0.60
C ASP A 34 3.19 12.77 -0.05
N PRO A 35 2.19 13.25 0.71
CA PRO A 35 2.18 13.29 2.19
C PRO A 35 2.02 11.90 2.83
N PRO A 36 2.42 11.71 4.09
CA PRO A 36 2.22 10.45 4.79
C PRO A 36 0.75 10.02 4.81
N MET A 37 0.52 8.73 4.55
CA MET A 37 -0.82 8.14 4.58
C MET A 37 -0.76 6.82 5.34
N PHE A 38 -1.78 6.55 6.15
CA PHE A 38 -1.85 5.32 6.93
C PHE A 38 -3.13 4.57 6.55
N GLY A 39 -2.98 3.37 6.02
CA GLY A 39 -4.10 2.52 5.67
C GLY A 39 -4.90 2.10 6.90
N LEU A 40 -6.22 2.04 6.76
CA LEU A 40 -7.10 1.60 7.82
C LEU A 40 -7.24 0.08 7.82
N GLU A 41 -7.40 -0.49 9.01
CA GLU A 41 -7.83 -1.88 9.19
C GLU A 41 -9.33 -1.97 8.92
N HIS A 42 -9.68 -2.06 7.64
CA HIS A 42 -11.05 -2.08 7.17
C HIS A 42 -11.18 -3.08 6.04
N GLU A 43 -12.30 -3.80 5.97
CA GLU A 43 -12.56 -4.78 4.90
C GLU A 43 -12.38 -4.18 3.51
N GLY A 44 -12.77 -2.91 3.31
CA GLY A 44 -12.61 -2.21 2.03
C GLY A 44 -11.17 -1.98 1.64
N ASN A 45 -10.24 -2.06 2.58
CA ASN A 45 -8.80 -1.90 2.31
C ASN A 45 -8.08 -3.23 2.10
N ILE A 46 -8.80 -4.34 2.05
CA ILE A 46 -8.21 -5.67 1.87
C ILE A 46 -8.41 -6.14 0.44
N ILE A 47 -7.31 -6.49 -0.21
CA ILE A 47 -7.31 -6.96 -1.60
C ILE A 47 -6.75 -8.38 -1.64
N PRO A 48 -7.51 -9.34 -2.20
CA PRO A 48 -6.99 -10.68 -2.43
C PRO A 48 -5.82 -10.64 -3.42
N SER A 49 -4.68 -11.16 -3.01
CA SER A 49 -3.46 -11.08 -3.82
C SER A 49 -2.70 -12.40 -3.85
N CYS A 50 -1.84 -12.57 -4.86
CA CYS A 50 -0.89 -13.66 -4.87
C CYS A 50 0.29 -13.32 -3.96
N LYS A 51 1.04 -14.34 -3.57
CA LYS A 51 2.21 -14.18 -2.71
C LYS A 51 3.25 -13.25 -3.34
N THR A 52 3.48 -13.36 -4.63
CA THR A 52 4.49 -12.58 -5.34
C THR A 52 4.13 -11.09 -5.39
N CYS A 53 2.89 -10.75 -5.73
CA CYS A 53 2.43 -9.36 -5.74
C CYS A 53 2.47 -8.77 -4.33
N ASN A 54 1.97 -9.50 -3.34
CA ASN A 54 1.95 -9.03 -1.96
C ASN A 54 3.36 -8.72 -1.45
N ALA A 55 4.31 -9.65 -1.64
CA ALA A 55 5.68 -9.47 -1.20
C ALA A 55 6.39 -8.32 -1.93
N ASN A 56 6.18 -8.21 -3.25
CA ASN A 56 6.82 -7.15 -4.05
C ASN A 56 6.25 -5.78 -3.75
N LYS A 57 4.93 -5.68 -3.58
CA LYS A 57 4.27 -4.42 -3.22
C LYS A 57 4.73 -3.93 -1.84
N SER A 58 4.75 -4.82 -0.85
CA SER A 58 5.17 -4.47 0.51
C SER A 58 4.46 -3.18 0.99
N ASN A 59 5.20 -2.21 1.51
CA ASN A 59 4.68 -0.92 2.01
C ASN A 59 4.75 0.20 0.97
N LYS A 60 4.87 -0.14 -0.31
CA LYS A 60 4.91 0.85 -1.37
C LYS A 60 3.53 1.47 -1.59
N HIS A 61 3.49 2.70 -2.08
CA HIS A 61 2.24 3.32 -2.48
C HIS A 61 1.62 2.49 -3.61
N PRO A 62 0.38 2.02 -3.47
CA PRO A 62 -0.19 1.03 -4.39
C PRO A 62 -0.28 1.53 -5.84
N LEU A 63 -0.68 2.77 -6.05
CA LEU A 63 -0.84 3.29 -7.42
C LEU A 63 0.50 3.49 -8.11
N LEU A 64 1.51 3.95 -7.38
CA LEU A 64 2.87 4.09 -7.94
C LEU A 64 3.46 2.72 -8.26
N TRP A 65 3.26 1.73 -7.40
CA TRP A 65 3.71 0.37 -7.64
C TRP A 65 3.03 -0.25 -8.85
N LEU A 66 1.72 -0.09 -8.99
CA LEU A 66 0.98 -0.62 -10.14
C LEU A 66 1.45 0.00 -11.45
N LYS A 67 1.71 1.31 -11.46
CA LYS A 67 2.17 2.02 -12.66
C LYS A 67 3.60 1.64 -13.04
N LYS A 68 4.45 1.42 -12.06
CA LYS A 68 5.84 1.02 -12.28
C LYS A 68 5.96 -0.43 -12.73
N GLY A 69 5.09 -1.29 -12.20
CA GLY A 69 5.13 -2.72 -12.46
C GLY A 69 5.90 -3.48 -11.37
N ARG A 70 5.84 -4.80 -11.48
CA ARG A 70 6.48 -5.72 -10.54
C ARG A 70 7.78 -6.26 -11.14
N VAL A 71 8.86 -6.14 -10.39
CA VAL A 71 10.15 -6.75 -10.79
C VAL A 71 10.49 -7.84 -9.78
N THR A 72 10.58 -9.08 -10.25
CA THR A 72 10.87 -10.25 -9.44
C THR A 72 11.92 -11.10 -10.13
N LYS A 73 13.04 -11.35 -9.46
CA LYS A 73 14.15 -12.16 -10.02
C LYS A 73 14.61 -11.68 -11.40
N GLY A 74 14.67 -10.36 -11.59
CA GLY A 74 15.10 -9.74 -12.85
C GLY A 74 14.05 -9.75 -13.95
N LYS A 75 12.85 -10.26 -13.70
CA LYS A 75 11.75 -10.26 -14.66
C LYS A 75 10.75 -9.15 -14.33
N GLU A 76 10.40 -8.37 -15.34
CA GLU A 76 9.38 -7.34 -15.21
C GLU A 76 8.00 -7.91 -15.54
N PHE A 77 7.02 -7.56 -14.72
CA PHE A 77 5.62 -7.78 -15.02
C PHE A 77 4.91 -6.43 -15.03
N LYS A 78 4.30 -6.09 -16.15
CA LYS A 78 3.53 -4.85 -16.29
C LYS A 78 2.06 -5.14 -16.08
N PHE A 79 1.44 -4.41 -15.16
CA PHE A 79 0.00 -4.51 -14.95
C PHE A 79 -0.74 -3.88 -16.13
N SER A 80 -1.87 -4.48 -16.53
CA SER A 80 -2.66 -3.93 -17.63
C SER A 80 -3.20 -2.55 -17.27
N GLN A 81 -3.39 -1.69 -18.27
CA GLN A 81 -3.95 -0.37 -18.04
C GLN A 81 -5.35 -0.44 -17.43
N ASN A 82 -6.15 -1.44 -17.82
CA ASN A 82 -7.48 -1.64 -17.27
C ASN A 82 -7.43 -1.90 -15.75
N ARG A 83 -6.45 -2.65 -15.28
CA ARG A 83 -6.26 -2.91 -13.85
C ARG A 83 -5.81 -1.65 -13.12
N ILE A 84 -4.86 -0.92 -13.67
CA ILE A 84 -4.40 0.34 -13.10
C ILE A 84 -5.57 1.31 -12.98
N ASP A 85 -6.36 1.47 -14.03
CA ASP A 85 -7.52 2.36 -14.03
C ASP A 85 -8.56 1.96 -12.98
N ALA A 86 -8.81 0.65 -12.84
CA ALA A 86 -9.74 0.15 -11.85
C ALA A 86 -9.29 0.45 -10.43
N PHE A 87 -8.00 0.28 -10.13
CA PHE A 87 -7.46 0.60 -8.81
C PHE A 87 -7.38 2.09 -8.53
N GLU A 88 -7.15 2.91 -9.55
CA GLU A 88 -7.24 4.37 -9.40
C GLU A 88 -8.67 4.80 -9.05
N LEU A 89 -9.65 4.25 -9.74
CA LEU A 89 -11.06 4.52 -9.45
C LEU A 89 -11.46 4.03 -8.06
N PHE A 90 -10.97 2.85 -7.67
CA PHE A 90 -11.17 2.30 -6.33
C PHE A 90 -10.62 3.24 -5.26
N PHE A 91 -9.41 3.70 -5.42
CA PHE A 91 -8.80 4.65 -4.50
C PHE A 91 -9.60 5.95 -4.41
N ASP A 92 -9.95 6.54 -5.55
CA ASP A 92 -10.67 7.81 -5.59
C ASP A 92 -12.07 7.70 -4.98
N THR A 93 -12.73 6.56 -5.19
CA THR A 93 -14.09 6.33 -4.69
C THR A 93 -14.11 6.06 -3.18
N PHE A 94 -13.13 5.31 -2.70
CA PHE A 94 -13.15 4.76 -1.33
C PHE A 94 -12.04 5.28 -0.42
N LYS A 95 -11.40 6.42 -0.73
CA LYS A 95 -10.30 6.95 0.08
C LYS A 95 -10.63 7.02 1.57
N ASP A 96 -11.84 7.43 1.93
CA ASP A 96 -12.25 7.58 3.34
C ASP A 96 -12.29 6.24 4.09
N LYS A 97 -12.36 5.14 3.34
CA LYS A 97 -12.35 3.78 3.90
C LYS A 97 -11.00 3.08 3.76
N LEU A 98 -10.08 3.70 3.03
CA LEU A 98 -8.77 3.12 2.75
C LEU A 98 -7.68 3.71 3.62
N ILE A 99 -7.76 4.99 3.92
CA ILE A 99 -6.73 5.73 4.66
C ILE A 99 -7.30 6.40 5.89
N ALA A 100 -6.45 6.60 6.90
CA ALA A 100 -6.77 7.39 8.06
C ALA A 100 -7.03 8.84 7.65
N ASP A 101 -7.95 9.52 8.36
CA ASP A 101 -8.20 10.93 8.11
C ASP A 101 -6.96 11.78 8.43
N GLU A 102 -6.98 13.04 7.97
CA GLU A 102 -5.85 13.94 8.14
C GLU A 102 -5.51 14.17 9.61
N ASP A 103 -6.52 14.33 10.46
CA ASP A 103 -6.32 14.57 11.89
C ASP A 103 -5.65 13.36 12.56
N LEU A 104 -6.12 12.16 12.26
CA LEU A 104 -5.54 10.94 12.80
C LEU A 104 -4.11 10.75 12.28
N THR A 105 -3.87 11.03 11.00
CA THR A 105 -2.54 10.95 10.40
C THR A 105 -1.58 11.93 11.09
N ASN A 106 -2.01 13.16 11.31
CA ASN A 106 -1.22 14.17 12.01
C ASN A 106 -0.94 13.78 13.45
N MET A 107 -1.91 13.20 14.15
CA MET A 107 -1.71 12.68 15.50
C MET A 107 -0.61 11.62 15.55
N ILE A 108 -0.64 10.66 14.63
CA ILE A 108 0.35 9.59 14.57
C ILE A 108 1.74 10.16 14.31
N VAL A 109 1.87 11.05 13.33
CA VAL A 109 3.15 11.69 12.99
C VAL A 109 3.67 12.52 14.15
N ASN A 110 2.82 13.34 14.76
CA ASN A 110 3.22 14.22 15.88
C ASN A 110 3.60 13.46 17.13
N GLN A 111 3.00 12.29 17.38
CA GLN A 111 3.38 11.46 18.52
C GLN A 111 4.72 10.77 18.33
N ALA A 112 5.10 10.45 17.11
CA ALA A 112 6.37 9.80 16.82
C ALA A 112 7.56 10.76 17.04
N ILE A 113 7.44 12.01 16.57
CA ILE A 113 8.51 13.01 16.65
C ILE A 113 8.92 13.35 18.10
N PRO A 114 8.00 13.68 19.02
CA PRO A 114 8.37 13.99 20.40
C PRO A 114 9.11 12.86 21.12
N LYS A 115 8.74 11.61 20.85
CA LYS A 115 9.43 10.45 21.43
C LYS A 115 10.87 10.36 20.94
N CYS A 116 11.09 10.63 19.67
CA CYS A 116 12.43 10.59 19.08
C CYS A 116 13.32 11.73 19.57
N GLU A 117 12.75 12.86 19.93
CA GLU A 117 13.47 14.03 20.47
C GLU A 117 13.99 13.81 21.90
N GLN A 118 13.50 12.78 22.61
CA GLN A 118 13.89 12.52 24.00
C GLN A 118 15.32 11.97 24.14
N SER A 119 15.86 11.35 23.10
CA SER A 119 17.24 10.88 23.09
C SER A 119 17.79 10.89 21.67
N THR A 120 19.13 11.03 21.57
CA THR A 120 19.83 11.02 20.28
C THR A 120 19.68 9.65 19.59
N GLN A 121 19.69 8.57 20.38
CA GLN A 121 19.56 7.22 19.83
C GLN A 121 18.14 6.97 19.30
N GLU A 122 17.12 7.43 20.01
CA GLU A 122 15.73 7.31 19.56
C GLU A 122 15.51 8.09 18.28
N LEU A 123 16.09 9.28 18.16
CA LEU A 123 16.02 10.08 16.95
C LEU A 123 16.70 9.38 15.77
N ALA A 124 17.89 8.83 16.00
CA ALA A 124 18.62 8.10 14.96
C ALA A 124 17.86 6.85 14.53
N ASP A 125 17.25 6.11 15.45
CA ASP A 125 16.45 4.94 15.14
C ASP A 125 15.19 5.32 14.35
N PHE A 126 14.55 6.43 14.69
CA PHE A 126 13.40 6.95 13.95
C PHE A 126 13.79 7.36 12.53
N GLU A 127 14.89 8.10 12.36
CA GLU A 127 15.39 8.50 11.05
C GLU A 127 15.73 7.28 10.18
N ASN A 128 16.40 6.29 10.74
CA ASN A 128 16.71 5.04 10.04
C ASN A 128 15.43 4.31 9.62
N TRP A 129 14.43 4.30 10.49
CA TRP A 129 13.15 3.67 10.22
C TRP A 129 12.40 4.37 9.07
N ILE A 130 12.45 5.73 9.03
CA ILE A 130 11.85 6.52 7.96
C ILE A 130 12.55 6.28 6.61
N GLU A 131 13.87 6.14 6.62
CA GLU A 131 14.67 5.94 5.40
C GLU A 131 14.55 4.53 4.81
N LEU A 132 14.12 3.58 5.60
CA LEU A 132 13.91 2.21 5.14
C LEU A 132 12.66 2.08 4.26
#